data_11fb07c4c1538e9354d3abbe7151e84f
#
_entry.id   11fb07c4c1538e9354d3abbe7151e84f
#
_cell.length_a   1.000
_cell.length_b   1.000
_cell.length_c   1.000
_cell.angle_alpha   90.00
_cell.angle_beta   90.00
_cell.angle_gamma   90.00
#
_symmetry.space_group_name_H-M   'P 1'
#
loop_
_entity.id
_entity.type
_entity.pdbx_description
1 polymer ?
#
loop_
_entity_poly.entity_id
_entity_poly.type
_entity_poly.pdbx_seq_one_letter_code
_entity_poly.pdbx_strand_id
1 'polypeptide(L)'
;GRQALGGIGTIMIHYTRPQNPGALGEELEVVAKAATDIGVRVAIAVAMRDQNPLGYGPVEQLLDGLEPADKEAIRAKLLSVPQSPQDIVQFVDDLAAKIESPLVTVQYGPYGAEWCSKLLLKLIAEKSALSGRRVHMHLLESRVQREYLDHIYPDGVIKYFDSIGLLSRRLSVAHGVWLRPDELELLGERGVTISVNSSSNLSIRSGISPVRRMHELDVPFAMGLDGFSVDDDDDAFRELRLNYLLHQGLSLEDGVPLSKLLHSSCYGGRFSVTGIEAGAGIAAGEPADLMVVDYSKIGSDVFMPLDEAALLVRRATLNHLKQLIVAGRTIVSNGALTGIALDQIQNELNAQVRDGMSRNRPWQQVSDRFRENLKAFYSSGLHRCG
;
A
#
# COMPACT_ATOMS: atom_id res chain seq x y z
N GLY A 1 13.22 6.05 6.35
CA GLY A 1 14.05 5.83 7.55
C GLY A 1 13.30 5.11 8.65
N ARG A 2 12.12 5.60 9.03
CA ARG A 2 11.27 4.95 10.08
C ARG A 2 10.91 3.51 9.71
N GLN A 3 10.48 3.27 8.49
CA GLN A 3 10.15 1.91 8.04
C GLN A 3 11.37 0.97 8.10
N ALA A 4 12.57 1.46 7.76
CA ALA A 4 13.77 0.66 7.93
C ALA A 4 14.02 0.30 9.40
N LEU A 5 13.85 1.25 10.33
CA LEU A 5 13.89 0.99 11.78
C LEU A 5 12.80 0.03 12.24
N GLY A 6 11.65 0.03 11.54
CA GLY A 6 10.54 -0.90 11.73
C GLY A 6 10.78 -2.32 11.17
N GLY A 7 11.96 -2.59 10.62
CA GLY A 7 12.31 -3.89 10.04
C GLY A 7 11.90 -4.05 8.57
N ILE A 8 11.58 -2.98 7.86
CA ILE A 8 11.08 -3.00 6.48
C ILE A 8 12.20 -2.57 5.53
N GLY A 9 12.73 -3.52 4.78
CA GLY A 9 13.82 -3.29 3.81
C GLY A 9 13.33 -3.08 2.37
N THR A 10 12.08 -3.47 2.07
CA THR A 10 11.48 -3.39 0.74
C THR A 10 10.10 -2.76 0.85
N ILE A 11 9.85 -1.68 0.11
CA ILE A 11 8.71 -0.79 0.33
C ILE A 11 7.96 -0.56 -1.00
N MET A 12 6.64 -0.73 -0.99
CA MET A 12 5.74 -0.21 -2.01
C MET A 12 5.24 1.17 -1.56
N ILE A 13 5.47 2.19 -2.36
CA ILE A 13 4.96 3.54 -2.13
C ILE A 13 3.90 3.84 -3.17
N HIS A 14 2.63 3.80 -2.80
CA HIS A 14 1.59 4.38 -3.66
C HIS A 14 1.55 5.88 -3.39
N TYR A 15 2.18 6.67 -4.29
CA TYR A 15 2.38 8.10 -4.07
C TYR A 15 1.13 8.90 -4.45
N THR A 16 0.20 9.01 -3.53
CA THR A 16 -1.17 9.49 -3.78
C THR A 16 -1.39 10.97 -3.43
N ARG A 17 -0.49 11.58 -2.64
CA ARG A 17 -0.66 12.97 -2.14
C ARG A 17 0.61 13.78 -2.33
N PRO A 18 0.88 14.27 -3.55
CA PRO A 18 2.01 15.17 -3.77
C PRO A 18 1.82 16.47 -2.98
N GLN A 19 2.90 16.99 -2.42
CA GLN A 19 2.89 18.27 -1.70
C GLN A 19 2.87 19.43 -2.70
N ASN A 20 3.52 19.27 -3.83
CA ASN A 20 3.52 20.21 -4.95
C ASN A 20 3.12 19.50 -6.25
N PRO A 21 1.81 19.43 -6.55
CA PRO A 21 1.36 18.78 -7.79
C PRO A 21 1.98 19.33 -9.08
N GLY A 22 2.35 20.63 -9.10
CA GLY A 22 2.99 21.25 -10.24
C GLY A 22 4.45 20.85 -10.47
N ALA A 23 5.09 20.23 -9.46
CA ALA A 23 6.47 19.74 -9.50
C ALA A 23 6.57 18.27 -9.06
N LEU A 24 5.56 17.47 -9.38
CA LEU A 24 5.48 16.06 -8.98
C LEU A 24 6.73 15.26 -9.38
N GLY A 25 7.28 15.51 -10.56
CA GLY A 25 8.51 14.83 -11.02
C GLY A 25 9.70 15.11 -10.10
N GLU A 26 9.94 16.36 -9.75
CA GLU A 26 11.01 16.77 -8.85
C GLU A 26 10.82 16.20 -7.44
N GLU A 27 9.58 16.18 -6.96
CA GLU A 27 9.24 15.60 -5.65
C GLU A 27 9.56 14.10 -5.62
N LEU A 28 9.23 13.36 -6.68
CA LEU A 28 9.51 11.92 -6.79
C LEU A 28 11.00 11.61 -6.97
N GLU A 29 11.77 12.49 -7.59
CA GLU A 29 13.23 12.41 -7.62
C GLU A 29 13.84 12.49 -6.21
N VAL A 30 13.32 13.41 -5.37
CA VAL A 30 13.74 13.52 -3.97
C VAL A 30 13.37 12.27 -3.17
N VAL A 31 12.19 11.69 -3.41
CA VAL A 31 11.78 10.43 -2.77
C VAL A 31 12.70 9.28 -3.18
N ALA A 32 13.02 9.16 -4.47
CA ALA A 32 13.95 8.14 -4.98
C ALA A 32 15.36 8.30 -4.39
N LYS A 33 15.84 9.56 -4.31
CA LYS A 33 17.11 9.87 -3.66
C LYS A 33 17.11 9.49 -2.18
N ALA A 34 16.07 9.84 -1.44
CA ALA A 34 15.95 9.50 -0.02
C ALA A 34 15.98 7.98 0.22
N ALA A 35 15.30 7.20 -0.63
CA ALA A 35 15.34 5.74 -0.58
C ALA A 35 16.77 5.19 -0.80
N THR A 36 17.50 5.76 -1.77
CA THR A 36 18.88 5.38 -2.08
C THR A 36 19.85 5.76 -0.96
N ASP A 37 19.72 6.95 -0.39
CA ASP A 37 20.56 7.43 0.72
C ASP A 37 20.44 6.51 1.95
N ILE A 38 19.19 6.11 2.30
CA ILE A 38 18.91 5.16 3.37
C ILE A 38 19.39 3.75 2.98
N GLY A 39 19.21 3.37 1.73
CA GLY A 39 19.53 2.05 1.19
C GLY A 39 18.37 1.07 1.22
N VAL A 40 17.12 1.53 1.33
CA VAL A 40 15.93 0.68 1.20
C VAL A 40 15.60 0.45 -0.27
N ARG A 41 14.98 -0.69 -0.55
CA ARG A 41 14.44 -0.99 -1.87
C ARG A 41 13.02 -0.45 -1.97
N VAL A 42 12.71 0.28 -3.03
CA VAL A 42 11.36 0.86 -3.21
C VAL A 42 10.80 0.62 -4.60
N ALA A 43 9.48 0.44 -4.66
CA ALA A 43 8.71 0.70 -5.86
C ALA A 43 7.85 1.94 -5.62
N ILE A 44 7.92 2.89 -6.54
CA ILE A 44 7.08 4.10 -6.53
C ILE A 44 5.95 3.87 -7.52
N ALA A 45 4.76 3.51 -7.02
CA ALA A 45 3.54 3.49 -7.79
C ALA A 45 3.01 4.93 -7.88
N VAL A 46 3.22 5.56 -9.02
CA VAL A 46 2.83 6.95 -9.25
C VAL A 46 1.33 7.02 -9.42
N ALA A 47 0.65 7.78 -8.56
CA ALA A 47 -0.80 7.86 -8.59
C ALA A 47 -1.34 8.41 -9.91
N MET A 48 -2.22 7.65 -10.54
CA MET A 48 -2.83 7.94 -11.82
C MET A 48 -4.36 8.03 -11.65
N ARG A 49 -4.95 9.12 -12.11
CA ARG A 49 -6.39 9.33 -12.11
C ARG A 49 -6.76 10.41 -13.11
N ASP A 50 -7.90 10.28 -13.74
CA ASP A 50 -8.48 11.24 -14.69
C ASP A 50 -9.95 11.52 -14.39
N GLN A 51 -10.45 11.00 -13.26
CA GLN A 51 -11.81 11.22 -12.76
C GLN A 51 -11.81 11.84 -11.37
N ASN A 52 -13.03 12.14 -10.88
CA ASN A 52 -13.27 12.79 -9.60
C ASN A 52 -12.58 12.10 -8.40
N PRO A 53 -11.75 12.82 -7.65
CA PRO A 53 -11.06 12.27 -6.49
C PRO A 53 -11.78 12.48 -5.15
N LEU A 54 -13.01 12.99 -5.13
CA LEU A 54 -13.66 13.42 -3.88
C LEU A 54 -14.23 12.26 -3.06
N GLY A 55 -14.61 11.17 -3.74
CA GLY A 55 -15.22 10.02 -3.08
C GLY A 55 -16.01 9.13 -4.06
N TYR A 56 -16.89 8.32 -3.52
CA TYR A 56 -17.69 7.33 -4.25
C TYR A 56 -19.03 7.92 -4.67
N GLY A 57 -19.05 8.70 -5.73
CA GLY A 57 -20.24 9.33 -6.27
C GLY A 57 -19.97 10.54 -7.17
N PRO A 58 -20.98 11.11 -7.84
CA PRO A 58 -20.83 12.32 -8.65
C PRO A 58 -20.42 13.53 -7.81
N VAL A 59 -19.49 14.36 -8.34
CA VAL A 59 -18.94 15.55 -7.63
C VAL A 59 -20.02 16.42 -7.03
N GLU A 60 -21.07 16.74 -7.81
CA GLU A 60 -22.13 17.65 -7.36
C GLU A 60 -22.90 17.09 -6.17
N GLN A 61 -23.22 15.80 -6.21
CA GLN A 61 -23.90 15.12 -5.12
C GLN A 61 -23.05 15.01 -3.87
N LEU A 62 -21.73 14.76 -4.01
CA LEU A 62 -20.78 14.71 -2.89
C LEU A 62 -20.59 16.07 -2.22
N LEU A 63 -20.81 17.16 -2.95
CA LEU A 63 -20.72 18.54 -2.44
C LEU A 63 -22.07 19.09 -2.02
N ASP A 64 -23.16 18.42 -2.32
CA ASP A 64 -24.50 18.87 -1.93
C ASP A 64 -24.63 18.94 -0.39
N GLY A 65 -25.37 19.92 0.11
CA GLY A 65 -25.46 20.16 1.55
C GLY A 65 -24.34 21.01 2.17
N LEU A 66 -23.25 21.31 1.42
CA LEU A 66 -22.22 22.23 1.89
C LEU A 66 -22.52 23.67 1.52
N GLU A 67 -22.02 24.61 2.34
CA GLU A 67 -22.07 26.04 2.02
C GLU A 67 -21.25 26.38 0.78
N PRO A 68 -21.64 27.40 -0.02
CA PRO A 68 -20.96 27.76 -1.27
C PRO A 68 -19.45 27.99 -1.11
N ALA A 69 -19.03 28.62 -0.02
CA ALA A 69 -17.60 28.88 0.24
C ALA A 69 -16.79 27.58 0.47
N ASP A 70 -17.40 26.58 1.12
CA ASP A 70 -16.76 25.28 1.33
C ASP A 70 -16.68 24.48 0.03
N LYS A 71 -17.73 24.51 -0.79
CA LYS A 71 -17.72 23.89 -2.13
C LYS A 71 -16.58 24.44 -2.98
N GLU A 72 -16.43 25.76 -3.02
CA GLU A 72 -15.35 26.41 -3.78
C GLU A 72 -13.97 26.04 -3.26
N ALA A 73 -13.77 26.08 -1.92
CA ALA A 73 -12.50 25.70 -1.31
C ALA A 73 -12.12 24.24 -1.59
N ILE A 74 -13.09 23.32 -1.58
CA ILE A 74 -12.88 21.90 -1.90
C ILE A 74 -12.53 21.74 -3.38
N ARG A 75 -13.28 22.40 -4.28
CA ARG A 75 -12.99 22.37 -5.72
C ARG A 75 -11.59 22.88 -6.02
N ALA A 76 -11.24 24.04 -5.49
CA ALA A 76 -9.93 24.65 -5.70
C ALA A 76 -8.77 23.78 -5.20
N LYS A 77 -8.97 23.07 -4.08
CA LYS A 77 -7.88 22.31 -3.46
C LYS A 77 -7.79 20.85 -3.91
N LEU A 78 -8.92 20.20 -4.20
CA LEU A 78 -8.98 18.76 -4.46
C LEU A 78 -9.26 18.38 -5.90
N LEU A 79 -9.89 19.26 -6.70
CA LEU A 79 -10.16 19.00 -8.12
C LEU A 79 -9.00 19.55 -8.94
N SER A 80 -8.16 18.67 -9.45
CA SER A 80 -7.11 19.03 -10.41
C SER A 80 -7.68 19.21 -11.81
N VAL A 81 -6.94 19.96 -12.65
CA VAL A 81 -7.24 20.04 -14.08
C VAL A 81 -7.10 18.63 -14.68
N PRO A 82 -8.09 18.13 -15.43
CA PRO A 82 -7.98 16.84 -16.08
C PRO A 82 -6.80 16.81 -17.06
N GLN A 83 -5.97 15.77 -16.93
CA GLN A 83 -4.92 15.44 -17.90
C GLN A 83 -5.44 14.35 -18.84
N SER A 84 -4.90 14.25 -20.05
CA SER A 84 -5.25 13.14 -20.92
C SER A 84 -4.69 11.82 -20.35
N PRO A 85 -5.39 10.67 -20.51
CA PRO A 85 -4.86 9.39 -20.14
C PRO A 85 -3.46 9.10 -20.72
N GLN A 86 -3.22 9.56 -21.93
CA GLN A 86 -1.94 9.42 -22.63
C GLN A 86 -0.83 10.20 -21.92
N ASP A 87 -1.07 11.46 -21.55
CA ASP A 87 -0.09 12.30 -20.85
C ASP A 87 0.21 11.74 -19.46
N ILE A 88 -0.79 11.23 -18.76
CA ILE A 88 -0.63 10.59 -17.44
C ILE A 88 0.30 9.39 -17.55
N VAL A 89 0.08 8.50 -18.51
CA VAL A 89 0.92 7.32 -18.72
C VAL A 89 2.32 7.70 -19.17
N GLN A 90 2.44 8.64 -20.11
CA GLN A 90 3.73 9.12 -20.61
C GLN A 90 4.58 9.73 -19.50
N PHE A 91 3.97 10.52 -18.61
CA PHE A 91 4.66 11.08 -17.44
C PHE A 91 5.30 9.97 -16.56
N VAL A 92 4.60 8.87 -16.33
CA VAL A 92 5.14 7.75 -15.54
C VAL A 92 6.31 7.07 -16.26
N ASP A 93 6.22 6.90 -17.57
CA ASP A 93 7.30 6.29 -18.37
C ASP A 93 8.54 7.18 -18.40
N ASP A 94 8.38 8.51 -18.58
CA ASP A 94 9.48 9.49 -18.56
C ASP A 94 10.14 9.57 -17.19
N LEU A 95 9.35 9.57 -16.13
CA LEU A 95 9.85 9.55 -14.75
C LEU A 95 10.67 8.27 -14.49
N ALA A 96 10.17 7.13 -14.91
CA ALA A 96 10.86 5.86 -14.74
C ALA A 96 12.23 5.87 -15.42
N ALA A 97 12.31 6.38 -16.64
CA ALA A 97 13.59 6.51 -17.35
C ALA A 97 14.60 7.40 -16.60
N LYS A 98 14.10 8.32 -15.76
CA LYS A 98 14.92 9.26 -15.00
C LYS A 98 15.40 8.75 -13.65
N ILE A 99 14.53 8.04 -12.89
CA ILE A 99 14.80 7.72 -11.49
C ILE A 99 15.01 6.23 -11.18
N GLU A 100 14.73 5.30 -12.10
CA GLU A 100 14.93 3.88 -11.83
C GLU A 100 16.40 3.55 -11.61
N SER A 101 16.65 2.67 -10.64
CA SER A 101 17.97 2.22 -10.22
C SER A 101 17.87 0.81 -9.63
N PRO A 102 18.97 0.15 -9.24
CA PRO A 102 18.89 -1.17 -8.58
C PRO A 102 18.04 -1.21 -7.31
N LEU A 103 17.82 -0.06 -6.65
CA LEU A 103 16.99 0.05 -5.45
C LEU A 103 15.64 0.72 -5.69
N VAL A 104 15.43 1.38 -6.82
CA VAL A 104 14.22 2.15 -7.10
C VAL A 104 13.58 1.68 -8.40
N THR A 105 12.34 1.26 -8.33
CA THR A 105 11.51 0.95 -9.50
C THR A 105 10.29 1.87 -9.54
N VAL A 106 9.76 2.14 -10.73
CA VAL A 106 8.53 2.92 -10.93
C VAL A 106 7.44 1.98 -11.42
N GLN A 107 6.24 2.12 -10.88
CA GLN A 107 5.07 1.35 -11.27
C GLN A 107 3.93 2.29 -11.70
N TYR A 108 3.03 1.79 -12.55
CA TYR A 108 1.76 2.47 -12.78
C TYR A 108 0.90 2.35 -11.52
N GLY A 109 0.37 3.47 -11.04
CA GLY A 109 -0.41 3.54 -9.81
C GLY A 109 -1.84 4.04 -10.02
N PRO A 110 -2.73 3.34 -10.79
CA PRO A 110 -4.13 3.75 -10.82
C PRO A 110 -4.66 3.81 -9.39
N TYR A 111 -5.24 4.96 -9.02
CA TYR A 111 -5.62 5.24 -7.65
C TYR A 111 -6.66 4.24 -7.12
N GLY A 112 -7.62 3.91 -7.96
CA GLY A 112 -8.70 2.94 -7.78
C GLY A 112 -9.53 2.88 -9.05
N ALA A 113 -10.39 1.89 -9.19
CA ALA A 113 -11.23 1.71 -10.38
C ALA A 113 -12.19 2.88 -10.59
N GLU A 114 -12.68 3.46 -9.49
CA GLU A 114 -13.65 4.55 -9.45
C GLU A 114 -13.08 5.92 -9.82
N TRP A 115 -11.76 6.07 -9.74
CA TRP A 115 -11.07 7.34 -10.01
C TRP A 115 -10.33 7.36 -11.35
N CYS A 116 -10.41 6.25 -12.08
CA CYS A 116 -9.82 6.10 -13.40
C CYS A 116 -10.90 5.83 -14.44
N SER A 117 -10.83 6.53 -15.57
CA SER A 117 -11.70 6.20 -16.70
C SER A 117 -11.40 4.79 -17.24
N LYS A 118 -12.38 4.17 -17.89
CA LYS A 118 -12.18 2.90 -18.61
C LYS A 118 -11.05 3.01 -19.65
N LEU A 119 -10.88 4.19 -20.26
CA LEU A 119 -9.80 4.45 -21.21
C LEU A 119 -8.43 4.43 -20.53
N LEU A 120 -8.29 5.10 -19.38
CA LEU A 120 -7.02 5.12 -18.63
C LEU A 120 -6.65 3.71 -18.15
N LEU A 121 -7.60 2.96 -17.57
CA LEU A 121 -7.36 1.58 -17.11
C LEU A 121 -6.94 0.65 -18.25
N LYS A 122 -7.57 0.77 -19.43
CA LYS A 122 -7.21 0.00 -20.62
C LYS A 122 -5.80 0.36 -21.11
N LEU A 123 -5.46 1.65 -21.17
CA LEU A 123 -4.15 2.10 -21.59
C LEU A 123 -3.05 1.63 -20.62
N ILE A 124 -3.30 1.65 -19.31
CA ILE A 124 -2.38 1.11 -18.30
C ILE A 124 -2.18 -0.40 -18.53
N ALA A 125 -3.26 -1.17 -18.76
CA ALA A 125 -3.17 -2.60 -19.01
C ALA A 125 -2.32 -2.91 -20.25
N GLU A 126 -2.57 -2.22 -21.36
CA GLU A 126 -1.82 -2.34 -22.60
C GLU A 126 -0.33 -1.99 -22.44
N LYS A 127 -0.04 -0.84 -21.81
CA LYS A 127 1.33 -0.39 -21.56
C LYS A 127 2.09 -1.30 -20.59
N SER A 128 1.43 -1.77 -19.54
CA SER A 128 2.01 -2.76 -18.62
C SER A 128 2.34 -4.07 -19.34
N ALA A 129 1.46 -4.54 -20.22
CA ALA A 129 1.72 -5.76 -21.00
C ALA A 129 2.91 -5.60 -21.97
N LEU A 130 3.05 -4.43 -22.60
CA LEU A 130 4.12 -4.15 -23.56
C LEU A 130 5.49 -3.94 -22.90
N SER A 131 5.53 -3.17 -21.82
CA SER A 131 6.78 -2.77 -21.15
C SER A 131 7.22 -3.75 -20.05
N GLY A 132 6.32 -4.60 -19.55
CA GLY A 132 6.54 -5.41 -18.34
C GLY A 132 6.43 -4.61 -17.05
N ARG A 133 6.19 -3.28 -17.10
CA ARG A 133 6.04 -2.42 -15.91
C ARG A 133 4.87 -2.86 -15.05
N ARG A 134 5.12 -3.00 -13.77
CA ARG A 134 4.12 -3.46 -12.81
C ARG A 134 3.08 -2.38 -12.52
N VAL A 135 1.96 -2.82 -11.96
CA VAL A 135 0.83 -1.97 -11.57
C VAL A 135 0.51 -2.21 -10.11
N HIS A 136 0.25 -1.14 -9.37
CA HIS A 136 -0.25 -1.22 -7.99
C HIS A 136 -1.44 -0.29 -7.79
N MET A 137 -2.52 -0.76 -7.14
CA MET A 137 -3.72 0.04 -6.93
C MET A 137 -4.48 -0.37 -5.67
N HIS A 138 -5.31 0.54 -5.12
CA HIS A 138 -6.30 0.18 -4.10
C HIS A 138 -7.47 -0.57 -4.73
N LEU A 139 -7.98 -1.57 -4.03
CA LEU A 139 -9.11 -2.35 -4.53
C LEU A 139 -9.98 -2.88 -3.40
N LEU A 140 -11.27 -2.55 -3.44
CA LEU A 140 -12.30 -3.12 -2.57
C LEU A 140 -11.93 -3.06 -1.08
N GLU A 141 -11.42 -1.91 -0.66
CA GLU A 141 -10.99 -1.65 0.69
C GLU A 141 -12.18 -1.54 1.66
N SER A 142 -13.20 -0.77 1.30
CA SER A 142 -14.35 -0.50 2.16
C SER A 142 -15.66 -1.03 1.58
N ARG A 143 -16.65 -1.23 2.47
CA ARG A 143 -18.00 -1.61 2.04
C ARG A 143 -18.61 -0.57 1.09
N VAL A 144 -18.39 0.70 1.35
CA VAL A 144 -18.93 1.79 0.52
C VAL A 144 -18.30 1.76 -0.88
N GLN A 145 -16.99 1.49 -0.98
CA GLN A 145 -16.33 1.30 -2.27
C GLN A 145 -16.91 0.08 -3.01
N ARG A 146 -17.13 -1.04 -2.29
CA ARG A 146 -17.75 -2.24 -2.87
C ARG A 146 -19.12 -1.94 -3.47
N GLU A 147 -19.97 -1.27 -2.69
CA GLU A 147 -21.34 -0.92 -3.10
C GLU A 147 -21.33 0.03 -4.30
N TYR A 148 -20.42 1.00 -4.33
CA TYR A 148 -20.29 1.92 -5.46
C TYR A 148 -19.74 1.22 -6.71
N LEU A 149 -18.74 0.37 -6.58
CA LEU A 149 -18.18 -0.37 -7.70
C LEU A 149 -19.20 -1.39 -8.29
N ASP A 150 -20.03 -2.01 -7.47
CA ASP A 150 -21.13 -2.85 -7.97
C ASP A 150 -22.14 -2.05 -8.81
N HIS A 151 -22.34 -0.77 -8.47
CA HIS A 151 -23.22 0.11 -9.23
C HIS A 151 -22.62 0.49 -10.60
N ILE A 152 -21.35 0.94 -10.63
CA ILE A 152 -20.69 1.43 -11.87
C ILE A 152 -20.13 0.30 -12.76
N TYR A 153 -19.98 -0.92 -12.20
CA TYR A 153 -19.57 -2.14 -12.90
C TYR A 153 -20.57 -3.27 -12.62
N PRO A 154 -21.78 -3.24 -13.21
CA PRO A 154 -22.83 -4.20 -12.90
C PRO A 154 -22.47 -5.67 -13.20
N ASP A 155 -21.56 -5.91 -14.16
CA ASP A 155 -21.01 -7.24 -14.46
C ASP A 155 -19.82 -7.64 -13.56
N GLY A 156 -19.40 -6.75 -12.65
CA GLY A 156 -18.30 -6.92 -11.73
C GLY A 156 -16.98 -6.27 -12.18
N VAL A 157 -16.37 -5.50 -11.28
CA VAL A 157 -15.12 -4.76 -11.56
C VAL A 157 -13.95 -5.70 -11.88
N ILE A 158 -13.86 -6.86 -11.22
CA ILE A 158 -12.78 -7.84 -11.44
C ILE A 158 -12.91 -8.47 -12.83
N LYS A 159 -14.13 -8.80 -13.26
CA LYS A 159 -14.40 -9.28 -14.63
C LYS A 159 -14.05 -8.22 -15.68
N TYR A 160 -14.35 -6.96 -15.38
CA TYR A 160 -13.92 -5.87 -16.25
C TYR A 160 -12.39 -5.79 -16.36
N PHE A 161 -11.66 -5.87 -15.25
CA PHE A 161 -10.19 -5.87 -15.27
C PHE A 161 -9.62 -7.06 -16.07
N ASP A 162 -10.22 -8.24 -15.95
CA ASP A 162 -9.83 -9.41 -16.75
C ASP A 162 -10.05 -9.15 -18.24
N SER A 163 -11.21 -8.59 -18.61
CA SER A 163 -11.59 -8.32 -20.00
C SER A 163 -10.66 -7.35 -20.74
N ILE A 164 -10.00 -6.44 -19.99
CA ILE A 164 -9.02 -5.48 -20.57
C ILE A 164 -7.56 -5.95 -20.42
N GLY A 165 -7.32 -7.15 -19.86
CA GLY A 165 -5.97 -7.69 -19.66
C GLY A 165 -5.17 -7.05 -18.53
N LEU A 166 -5.83 -6.36 -17.59
CA LEU A 166 -5.18 -5.76 -16.42
C LEU A 166 -4.82 -6.83 -15.38
N LEU A 167 -5.64 -7.88 -15.23
CA LEU A 167 -5.33 -8.99 -14.34
C LEU A 167 -4.14 -9.79 -14.86
N SER A 168 -3.05 -9.74 -14.13
CA SER A 168 -1.83 -10.48 -14.44
C SER A 168 -0.91 -10.50 -13.23
N ARG A 169 0.15 -11.31 -13.27
CA ARG A 169 1.21 -11.33 -12.24
C ARG A 169 1.92 -9.98 -12.05
N ARG A 170 1.75 -9.02 -12.97
CA ARG A 170 2.27 -7.67 -12.82
C ARG A 170 1.39 -6.77 -11.96
N LEU A 171 0.12 -7.15 -11.74
CA LEU A 171 -0.78 -6.40 -10.87
C LEU A 171 -0.62 -6.81 -9.41
N SER A 172 -0.48 -5.84 -8.53
CA SER A 172 -0.72 -5.99 -7.10
C SER A 172 -1.83 -5.02 -6.67
N VAL A 173 -2.67 -5.47 -5.74
CA VAL A 173 -3.78 -4.67 -5.21
C VAL A 173 -3.69 -4.56 -3.70
N ALA A 174 -3.95 -3.37 -3.16
CA ALA A 174 -3.99 -3.15 -1.72
C ALA A 174 -5.39 -3.44 -1.15
N HIS A 175 -5.40 -3.96 0.08
CA HIS A 175 -6.56 -4.24 0.93
C HIS A 175 -7.35 -5.50 0.55
N GLY A 176 -8.14 -5.47 -0.51
CA GLY A 176 -8.96 -6.61 -0.94
C GLY A 176 -9.94 -7.13 0.11
N VAL A 177 -10.40 -6.24 1.03
CA VAL A 177 -11.24 -6.61 2.18
C VAL A 177 -12.61 -7.16 1.74
N TRP A 178 -13.19 -6.54 0.72
CA TRP A 178 -14.55 -6.82 0.25
C TRP A 178 -14.59 -7.63 -1.04
N LEU A 179 -13.56 -8.43 -1.31
CA LEU A 179 -13.54 -9.39 -2.42
C LEU A 179 -14.50 -10.56 -2.16
N ARG A 180 -15.20 -10.96 -3.19
CA ARG A 180 -16.07 -12.15 -3.20
C ARG A 180 -15.30 -13.41 -3.53
N PRO A 181 -15.78 -14.61 -3.17
CA PRO A 181 -15.06 -15.85 -3.45
C PRO A 181 -14.72 -16.07 -4.93
N ASP A 182 -15.66 -15.82 -5.85
CA ASP A 182 -15.44 -15.93 -7.29
C ASP A 182 -14.42 -14.90 -7.83
N GLU A 183 -14.37 -13.72 -7.24
CA GLU A 183 -13.37 -12.69 -7.55
C GLU A 183 -11.98 -13.10 -7.07
N LEU A 184 -11.88 -13.71 -5.88
CA LEU A 184 -10.61 -14.26 -5.37
C LEU A 184 -10.09 -15.39 -6.26
N GLU A 185 -10.97 -16.31 -6.69
CA GLU A 185 -10.61 -17.39 -7.61
C GLU A 185 -10.00 -16.82 -8.90
N LEU A 186 -10.66 -15.83 -9.52
CA LEU A 186 -10.15 -15.22 -10.75
C LEU A 186 -8.82 -14.46 -10.53
N LEU A 187 -8.68 -13.75 -9.41
CA LEU A 187 -7.41 -13.09 -9.06
C LEU A 187 -6.28 -14.10 -8.87
N GLY A 188 -6.55 -15.23 -8.22
CA GLY A 188 -5.60 -16.33 -8.05
C GLY A 188 -5.17 -16.94 -9.38
N GLU A 189 -6.13 -17.28 -10.27
CA GLU A 189 -5.86 -17.80 -11.61
C GLU A 189 -4.96 -16.88 -12.46
N ARG A 190 -5.09 -15.56 -12.29
CA ARG A 190 -4.28 -14.56 -12.99
C ARG A 190 -2.98 -14.22 -12.26
N GLY A 191 -2.76 -14.78 -11.06
CA GLY A 191 -1.56 -14.56 -10.24
C GLY A 191 -1.43 -13.15 -9.71
N VAL A 192 -2.55 -12.45 -9.49
CA VAL A 192 -2.58 -11.11 -8.89
C VAL A 192 -2.20 -11.21 -7.42
N THR A 193 -1.30 -10.34 -6.93
CA THR A 193 -0.90 -10.32 -5.52
C THR A 193 -1.78 -9.34 -4.74
N ILE A 194 -2.33 -9.78 -3.60
CA ILE A 194 -3.11 -8.93 -2.70
C ILE A 194 -2.23 -8.49 -1.53
N SER A 195 -2.02 -7.18 -1.35
CA SER A 195 -1.33 -6.61 -0.19
C SER A 195 -2.32 -6.46 0.96
N VAL A 196 -2.13 -7.24 2.01
CA VAL A 196 -2.97 -7.27 3.20
C VAL A 196 -2.42 -6.27 4.22
N ASN A 197 -3.19 -5.25 4.55
CA ASN A 197 -2.83 -4.15 5.45
C ASN A 197 -3.72 -4.22 6.71
N SER A 198 -3.50 -5.21 7.57
CA SER A 198 -4.45 -5.55 8.64
C SER A 198 -4.62 -4.44 9.67
N SER A 199 -3.55 -3.82 10.13
CA SER A 199 -3.60 -2.71 11.09
C SER A 199 -4.35 -1.51 10.53
N SER A 200 -4.05 -1.12 9.28
CA SER A 200 -4.76 -0.06 8.57
C SER A 200 -6.24 -0.38 8.42
N ASN A 201 -6.57 -1.55 7.87
CA ASN A 201 -7.96 -1.97 7.66
C ASN A 201 -8.80 -1.92 8.94
N LEU A 202 -8.21 -2.30 10.07
CA LEU A 202 -8.87 -2.24 11.39
C LEU A 202 -8.97 -0.79 11.91
N SER A 203 -7.91 0.00 11.79
CA SER A 203 -7.84 1.39 12.25
C SER A 203 -8.92 2.24 11.59
N ILE A 204 -9.10 2.13 10.28
CA ILE A 204 -10.12 2.88 9.53
C ILE A 204 -11.46 2.14 9.39
N ARG A 205 -11.59 0.98 10.04
CA ARG A 205 -12.82 0.16 10.07
C ARG A 205 -13.26 -0.35 8.70
N SER A 206 -12.33 -0.63 7.83
CA SER A 206 -12.60 -1.25 6.52
C SER A 206 -13.06 -2.70 6.65
N GLY A 207 -12.53 -3.43 7.64
CA GLY A 207 -12.83 -4.82 7.90
C GLY A 207 -11.57 -5.70 7.97
N ILE A 208 -11.72 -7.00 7.72
CA ILE A 208 -10.63 -7.98 7.75
C ILE A 208 -10.53 -8.61 6.36
N SER A 209 -9.36 -8.56 5.74
CA SER A 209 -9.11 -9.20 4.44
C SER A 209 -9.26 -10.72 4.57
N PRO A 210 -9.85 -11.42 3.57
CA PRO A 210 -10.17 -12.85 3.65
C PRO A 210 -8.93 -13.74 3.42
N VAL A 211 -7.86 -13.57 4.22
CA VAL A 211 -6.55 -14.23 4.03
C VAL A 211 -6.65 -15.75 4.09
N ARG A 212 -7.52 -16.28 4.96
CA ARG A 212 -7.77 -17.73 4.99
C ARG A 212 -8.28 -18.22 3.63
N ARG A 213 -9.24 -17.50 3.04
CA ARG A 213 -9.77 -17.87 1.72
C ARG A 213 -8.74 -17.69 0.61
N MET A 214 -7.90 -16.66 0.71
CA MET A 214 -6.75 -16.50 -0.20
C MET A 214 -5.81 -17.69 -0.11
N HIS A 215 -5.53 -18.18 1.09
CA HIS A 215 -4.70 -19.37 1.29
C HIS A 215 -5.34 -20.64 0.70
N GLU A 216 -6.63 -20.86 0.95
CA GLU A 216 -7.39 -22.02 0.45
C GLU A 216 -7.44 -22.07 -1.08
N LEU A 217 -7.44 -20.90 -1.74
CA LEU A 217 -7.50 -20.74 -3.19
C LEU A 217 -6.13 -20.48 -3.84
N ASP A 218 -5.03 -20.61 -3.10
CA ASP A 218 -3.67 -20.30 -3.54
C ASP A 218 -3.51 -18.90 -4.18
N VAL A 219 -4.31 -17.93 -3.74
CA VAL A 219 -4.17 -16.53 -4.16
C VAL A 219 -2.90 -15.94 -3.56
N PRO A 220 -1.98 -15.37 -4.34
CA PRO A 220 -0.78 -14.74 -3.82
C PRO A 220 -1.14 -13.54 -2.94
N PHE A 221 -0.53 -13.45 -1.75
CA PHE A 221 -0.71 -12.29 -0.90
C PHE A 221 0.62 -11.83 -0.27
N ALA A 222 0.67 -10.55 0.07
CA ALA A 222 1.78 -9.87 0.69
C ALA A 222 1.31 -9.19 1.98
N MET A 223 2.22 -8.91 2.90
CA MET A 223 1.94 -8.10 4.08
C MET A 223 2.35 -6.65 3.81
N GLY A 224 1.48 -5.69 4.14
CA GLY A 224 1.73 -4.26 4.10
C GLY A 224 1.24 -3.58 5.37
N LEU A 225 1.68 -2.34 5.61
CA LEU A 225 1.27 -1.54 6.77
C LEU A 225 0.42 -0.33 6.38
N ASP A 226 0.36 -0.01 5.06
CA ASP A 226 -0.28 1.20 4.54
C ASP A 226 0.51 2.48 4.89
N GLY A 227 -0.16 3.63 4.91
CA GLY A 227 0.49 4.91 5.16
C GLY A 227 0.63 5.25 6.64
N PHE A 228 1.65 6.05 6.94
CA PHE A 228 1.97 6.53 8.29
C PHE A 228 0.79 7.14 9.06
N SER A 229 -0.15 7.78 8.36
CA SER A 229 -1.35 8.36 9.00
C SER A 229 -2.38 7.33 9.44
N VAL A 230 -2.21 6.08 9.06
CA VAL A 230 -3.13 4.96 9.33
C VAL A 230 -2.48 3.93 10.25
N ASP A 231 -1.18 3.69 10.07
CA ASP A 231 -0.33 2.91 10.95
C ASP A 231 0.65 3.84 11.68
N ASP A 232 0.56 3.90 13.00
CA ASP A 232 1.29 4.88 13.80
C ASP A 232 2.76 4.53 14.05
N ASP A 233 3.18 3.25 13.94
CA ASP A 233 4.50 2.81 14.41
C ASP A 233 5.43 2.18 13.35
N ASP A 234 4.95 1.86 12.15
CA ASP A 234 5.73 1.18 11.10
C ASP A 234 6.40 -0.15 11.56
N ASP A 235 5.81 -0.89 12.53
CA ASP A 235 6.39 -2.09 13.13
C ASP A 235 6.00 -3.37 12.37
N ALA A 236 6.95 -3.94 11.61
CA ALA A 236 6.75 -5.18 10.85
C ALA A 236 6.48 -6.41 11.76
N PHE A 237 7.07 -6.48 12.96
CA PHE A 237 6.82 -7.59 13.89
C PHE A 237 5.41 -7.54 14.46
N ARG A 238 4.93 -6.34 14.77
CA ARG A 238 3.55 -6.14 15.23
C ARG A 238 2.56 -6.55 14.13
N GLU A 239 2.77 -6.09 12.90
CA GLU A 239 1.89 -6.42 11.77
C GLU A 239 1.87 -7.92 11.48
N LEU A 240 3.04 -8.58 11.48
CA LEU A 240 3.13 -10.02 11.33
C LEU A 240 2.39 -10.77 12.44
N ARG A 241 2.53 -10.34 13.70
CA ARG A 241 1.81 -10.91 14.85
C ARG A 241 0.32 -10.71 14.75
N LEU A 242 -0.12 -9.51 14.32
CA LEU A 242 -1.54 -9.21 14.10
C LEU A 242 -2.13 -10.15 13.04
N ASN A 243 -1.46 -10.29 11.89
CA ASN A 243 -1.89 -11.22 10.85
C ASN A 243 -1.94 -12.68 11.36
N TYR A 244 -0.94 -13.10 12.12
CA TYR A 244 -0.96 -14.45 12.73
C TYR A 244 -2.18 -14.64 13.63
N LEU A 245 -2.47 -13.70 14.53
CA LEU A 245 -3.60 -13.80 15.47
C LEU A 245 -4.96 -13.76 14.77
N LEU A 246 -5.10 -12.93 13.74
CA LEU A 246 -6.36 -12.79 13.00
C LEU A 246 -6.68 -14.02 12.14
N HIS A 247 -5.67 -14.76 11.67
CA HIS A 247 -5.86 -15.77 10.63
C HIS A 247 -5.48 -17.19 11.06
N GLN A 248 -5.25 -17.43 12.37
CA GLN A 248 -4.92 -18.76 12.88
C GLN A 248 -6.11 -19.73 12.98
N GLY A 249 -7.30 -19.31 12.54
CA GLY A 249 -8.51 -20.14 12.59
C GLY A 249 -9.29 -20.00 13.88
N LEU A 250 -10.41 -20.71 13.95
CA LEU A 250 -11.31 -20.73 15.10
C LEU A 250 -11.52 -22.18 15.58
N SER A 251 -11.52 -22.38 16.91
CA SER A 251 -11.76 -23.69 17.52
C SER A 251 -10.77 -24.76 17.02
N LEU A 252 -11.27 -25.84 16.41
CA LEU A 252 -10.47 -26.94 15.87
C LEU A 252 -10.14 -26.78 14.37
N GLU A 253 -10.51 -25.65 13.77
CA GLU A 253 -10.18 -25.37 12.38
C GLU A 253 -8.73 -24.94 12.24
N ASP A 254 -8.07 -25.47 11.21
CA ASP A 254 -6.74 -25.02 10.84
C ASP A 254 -6.79 -23.59 10.28
N GLY A 255 -5.89 -22.75 10.74
CA GLY A 255 -5.70 -21.41 10.24
C GLY A 255 -4.72 -21.36 9.06
N VAL A 256 -4.35 -20.15 8.69
CA VAL A 256 -3.28 -19.94 7.70
C VAL A 256 -1.95 -20.40 8.30
N PRO A 257 -1.22 -21.32 7.65
CA PRO A 257 0.05 -21.80 8.16
C PRO A 257 1.06 -20.66 8.39
N LEU A 258 1.79 -20.72 9.49
CA LEU A 258 2.79 -19.70 9.82
C LEU A 258 3.82 -19.50 8.70
N SER A 259 4.23 -20.58 8.04
CA SER A 259 5.13 -20.52 6.88
C SER A 259 4.59 -19.67 5.72
N LYS A 260 3.26 -19.71 5.49
CA LYS A 260 2.61 -18.86 4.47
C LYS A 260 2.59 -17.39 4.88
N LEU A 261 2.36 -17.09 6.15
CA LEU A 261 2.40 -15.71 6.68
C LEU A 261 3.82 -15.13 6.62
N LEU A 262 4.84 -15.91 7.00
CA LEU A 262 6.23 -15.51 6.85
C LEU A 262 6.64 -15.33 5.39
N HIS A 263 6.19 -16.23 4.52
CA HIS A 263 6.42 -16.11 3.09
C HIS A 263 5.79 -14.82 2.54
N SER A 264 4.55 -14.50 2.92
CA SER A 264 3.86 -13.29 2.47
C SER A 264 4.57 -12.01 2.92
N SER A 265 5.09 -11.98 4.15
CA SER A 265 5.79 -10.81 4.68
C SER A 265 7.17 -10.58 4.03
N CYS A 266 7.89 -11.65 3.69
CA CYS A 266 9.24 -11.55 3.12
C CYS A 266 9.21 -11.56 1.59
N TYR A 267 8.67 -12.62 1.00
CA TYR A 267 8.75 -12.85 -0.46
C TYR A 267 7.58 -12.24 -1.22
N GLY A 268 6.35 -12.31 -0.69
CA GLY A 268 5.17 -11.70 -1.30
C GLY A 268 5.31 -10.19 -1.45
N GLY A 269 5.76 -9.51 -0.39
CA GLY A 269 6.05 -8.08 -0.40
C GLY A 269 7.14 -7.72 -1.41
N ARG A 270 8.26 -8.44 -1.38
CA ARG A 270 9.35 -8.24 -2.34
C ARG A 270 8.90 -8.47 -3.79
N PHE A 271 8.14 -9.53 -4.06
CA PHE A 271 7.60 -9.78 -5.40
C PHE A 271 6.71 -8.64 -5.89
N SER A 272 5.84 -8.09 -5.04
CA SER A 272 4.98 -6.94 -5.39
C SER A 272 5.81 -5.72 -5.80
N VAL A 273 6.95 -5.49 -5.14
CA VAL A 273 7.86 -4.36 -5.40
C VAL A 273 8.73 -4.60 -6.64
N THR A 274 9.35 -5.78 -6.74
CA THR A 274 10.41 -6.03 -7.74
C THR A 274 9.97 -6.88 -8.92
N GLY A 275 8.92 -7.68 -8.78
CA GLY A 275 8.55 -8.73 -9.73
C GLY A 275 9.48 -9.95 -9.70
N ILE A 276 10.46 -10.01 -8.80
CA ILE A 276 11.42 -11.11 -8.69
C ILE A 276 10.83 -12.20 -7.81
N GLU A 277 10.75 -13.41 -8.34
CA GLU A 277 10.28 -14.61 -7.62
C GLU A 277 11.11 -14.88 -6.36
N ALA A 278 10.49 -15.62 -5.43
CA ALA A 278 11.23 -16.16 -4.30
C ALA A 278 12.32 -17.11 -4.78
N GLY A 279 13.54 -16.90 -4.28
CA GLY A 279 14.65 -17.80 -4.52
C GLY A 279 14.73 -18.93 -3.49
N ALA A 280 15.91 -19.56 -3.41
CA ALA A 280 16.19 -20.68 -2.49
C ALA A 280 16.30 -20.27 -1.00
N GLY A 281 15.97 -19.04 -0.65
CA GLY A 281 16.14 -18.49 0.68
C GLY A 281 17.54 -17.91 0.91
N ILE A 282 18.19 -18.27 2.03
CA ILE A 282 19.56 -17.83 2.31
C ILE A 282 20.53 -18.78 1.59
N ALA A 283 20.89 -18.44 0.37
CA ALA A 283 21.78 -19.26 -0.47
C ALA A 283 22.73 -18.37 -1.30
N ALA A 284 23.84 -18.95 -1.75
CA ALA A 284 24.78 -18.24 -2.62
C ALA A 284 24.12 -17.88 -3.95
N GLY A 285 24.26 -16.61 -4.36
CA GLY A 285 23.64 -16.07 -5.58
C GLY A 285 22.28 -15.41 -5.35
N GLU A 286 21.66 -15.59 -4.18
CA GLU A 286 20.44 -14.88 -3.81
C GLU A 286 20.75 -13.46 -3.34
N PRO A 287 19.80 -12.51 -3.51
CA PRO A 287 19.96 -11.15 -2.97
C PRO A 287 20.11 -11.16 -1.45
N ALA A 288 21.11 -10.42 -0.97
CA ALA A 288 21.36 -10.29 0.46
C ALA A 288 20.43 -9.22 1.08
N ASP A 289 19.13 -9.51 1.10
CA ASP A 289 18.10 -8.76 1.83
C ASP A 289 17.76 -9.57 3.08
N LEU A 290 18.31 -9.19 4.24
CA LEU A 290 18.33 -10.02 5.45
C LEU A 290 17.95 -9.20 6.68
N MET A 291 17.21 -9.84 7.59
CA MET A 291 16.94 -9.34 8.93
C MET A 291 17.67 -10.23 9.96
N VAL A 292 18.47 -9.64 10.82
CA VAL A 292 19.14 -10.32 11.94
C VAL A 292 18.42 -9.98 13.24
N VAL A 293 17.96 -11.01 13.94
CA VAL A 293 17.17 -10.88 15.18
C VAL A 293 17.92 -11.52 16.35
N ASP A 294 17.86 -10.89 17.52
CA ASP A 294 18.47 -11.40 18.76
C ASP A 294 17.57 -12.52 19.35
N TYR A 295 17.77 -13.74 18.87
CA TYR A 295 16.99 -14.87 19.31
C TYR A 295 17.26 -15.25 20.78
N SER A 296 18.46 -14.99 21.31
CA SER A 296 18.79 -15.30 22.70
C SER A 296 17.90 -14.54 23.70
N LYS A 297 17.48 -13.33 23.34
CA LYS A 297 16.52 -12.55 24.15
C LYS A 297 15.08 -13.02 23.98
N ILE A 298 14.68 -13.45 22.78
CA ILE A 298 13.34 -13.95 22.50
C ILE A 298 13.08 -15.27 23.25
N GLY A 299 14.09 -16.14 23.28
CA GLY A 299 14.00 -17.48 23.87
C GLY A 299 14.57 -17.63 25.28
N SER A 300 14.94 -16.54 25.97
CA SER A 300 15.69 -16.56 27.24
C SER A 300 15.00 -17.35 28.38
N ASP A 301 13.69 -17.47 28.35
CA ASP A 301 12.86 -18.17 29.35
C ASP A 301 12.10 -19.38 28.76
N VAL A 302 12.56 -19.90 27.64
CA VAL A 302 11.97 -21.07 26.97
C VAL A 302 12.69 -22.34 27.40
N PHE A 303 12.01 -23.20 28.17
CA PHE A 303 12.56 -24.45 28.71
C PHE A 303 12.13 -25.69 27.93
N MET A 304 11.14 -25.57 27.05
CA MET A 304 10.64 -26.67 26.22
C MET A 304 10.99 -26.39 24.74
N PRO A 305 11.24 -27.45 23.95
CA PRO A 305 11.40 -27.28 22.51
C PRO A 305 10.17 -26.62 21.89
N LEU A 306 10.33 -25.45 21.31
CA LEU A 306 9.29 -24.72 20.58
C LEU A 306 9.78 -24.45 19.17
N ASP A 307 8.85 -24.35 18.23
CA ASP A 307 9.14 -23.87 16.88
C ASP A 307 9.70 -22.44 16.93
N GLU A 308 10.90 -22.24 16.41
CA GLU A 308 11.61 -20.97 16.45
C GLU A 308 10.87 -19.86 15.68
N ALA A 309 10.24 -20.22 14.57
CA ALA A 309 9.44 -19.27 13.77
C ALA A 309 8.18 -18.84 14.53
N ALA A 310 7.51 -19.78 15.21
CA ALA A 310 6.36 -19.46 16.04
C ALA A 310 6.75 -18.58 17.23
N LEU A 311 7.91 -18.85 17.83
CA LEU A 311 8.43 -18.06 18.94
C LEU A 311 8.77 -16.64 18.50
N LEU A 312 9.42 -16.50 17.34
CA LEU A 312 9.70 -15.21 16.71
C LEU A 312 8.41 -14.40 16.50
N VAL A 313 7.41 -14.97 15.83
CA VAL A 313 6.15 -14.26 15.54
C VAL A 313 5.42 -13.85 16.81
N ARG A 314 5.42 -14.70 17.83
CA ARG A 314 4.72 -14.43 19.10
C ARG A 314 5.41 -13.43 20.01
N ARG A 315 6.75 -13.33 19.96
CA ARG A 315 7.53 -12.59 20.96
C ARG A 315 8.43 -11.50 20.41
N ALA A 316 8.86 -11.58 19.13
CA ALA A 316 9.77 -10.57 18.59
C ALA A 316 9.13 -9.18 18.58
N THR A 317 9.94 -8.19 18.87
CA THR A 317 9.64 -6.75 18.79
C THR A 317 10.83 -6.03 18.17
N LEU A 318 10.71 -4.76 17.86
CA LEU A 318 11.81 -3.94 17.31
C LEU A 318 13.07 -3.95 18.20
N ASN A 319 12.92 -4.15 19.51
CA ASN A 319 14.07 -4.27 20.43
C ASN A 319 14.94 -5.51 20.18
N HIS A 320 14.45 -6.47 19.42
CA HIS A 320 15.18 -7.68 19.03
C HIS A 320 15.84 -7.53 17.65
N LEU A 321 15.52 -6.47 16.88
CA LEU A 321 16.15 -6.21 15.59
C LEU A 321 17.61 -5.77 15.79
N LYS A 322 18.55 -6.60 15.36
CA LYS A 322 19.99 -6.30 15.41
C LYS A 322 20.48 -5.60 14.18
N GLN A 323 20.13 -6.14 13.02
CA GLN A 323 20.53 -5.57 11.73
C GLN A 323 19.42 -5.76 10.69
N LEU A 324 19.29 -4.77 9.83
CA LEU A 324 18.58 -4.87 8.57
C LEU A 324 19.58 -4.64 7.43
N ILE A 325 19.67 -5.60 6.52
CA ILE A 325 20.59 -5.61 5.40
C ILE A 325 19.74 -5.60 4.12
N VAL A 326 20.05 -4.70 3.20
CA VAL A 326 19.40 -4.61 1.89
C VAL A 326 20.47 -4.54 0.81
N ALA A 327 20.35 -5.41 -0.19
CA ALA A 327 21.35 -5.55 -1.26
C ALA A 327 22.79 -5.66 -0.73
N GLY A 328 23.01 -6.38 0.39
CA GLY A 328 24.29 -6.55 1.05
C GLY A 328 24.77 -5.39 1.90
N ARG A 329 24.05 -4.26 1.94
CA ARG A 329 24.38 -3.10 2.79
C ARG A 329 23.62 -3.17 4.10
N THR A 330 24.30 -3.12 5.23
CA THR A 330 23.65 -2.94 6.54
C THR A 330 23.10 -1.52 6.64
N ILE A 331 21.78 -1.36 6.65
CA ILE A 331 21.08 -0.06 6.70
C ILE A 331 20.57 0.28 8.10
N VAL A 332 20.32 -0.73 8.94
CA VAL A 332 20.04 -0.59 10.37
C VAL A 332 21.00 -1.44 11.16
N SER A 333 21.52 -0.91 12.24
CA SER A 333 22.35 -1.63 13.22
C SER A 333 22.02 -1.18 14.63
N ASN A 334 21.64 -2.13 15.49
CA ASN A 334 21.31 -1.90 16.90
C ASN A 334 20.33 -0.71 17.13
N GLY A 335 19.28 -0.64 16.34
CA GLY A 335 18.21 0.36 16.48
C GLY A 335 18.54 1.74 15.87
N ALA A 336 19.62 1.86 15.10
CA ALA A 336 20.00 3.11 14.44
C ALA A 336 20.22 2.90 12.93
N LEU A 337 19.91 3.91 12.12
CA LEU A 337 20.28 3.95 10.70
C LEU A 337 21.78 4.17 10.56
N THR A 338 22.40 3.47 9.61
CA THR A 338 23.87 3.54 9.42
C THR A 338 24.31 4.66 8.47
N GLY A 339 23.40 5.18 7.64
CA GLY A 339 23.76 6.10 6.54
C GLY A 339 23.32 7.54 6.72
N ILE A 340 22.43 7.85 7.66
CA ILE A 340 21.86 9.19 7.85
C ILE A 340 21.67 9.53 9.33
N ALA A 341 21.73 10.82 9.65
CA ALA A 341 21.43 11.36 10.98
C ALA A 341 19.90 11.59 11.10
N LEU A 342 19.14 10.52 11.35
CA LEU A 342 17.66 10.59 11.36
C LEU A 342 17.12 11.61 12.35
N ASP A 343 17.68 11.69 13.57
CA ASP A 343 17.19 12.59 14.62
C ASP A 343 17.28 14.07 14.19
N GLN A 344 18.36 14.45 13.50
CA GLN A 344 18.47 15.80 12.96
C GLN A 344 17.39 16.09 11.93
N ILE A 345 17.22 15.20 10.95
CA ILE A 345 16.19 15.35 9.89
C ILE A 345 14.80 15.40 10.51
N GLN A 346 14.53 14.56 11.51
CA GLN A 346 13.22 14.53 12.18
C GLN A 346 12.96 15.80 12.97
N ASN A 347 13.96 16.37 13.63
CA ASN A 347 13.83 17.64 14.34
C ASN A 347 13.53 18.81 13.36
N GLU A 348 14.22 18.86 12.23
CA GLU A 348 13.98 19.84 11.18
C GLU A 348 12.56 19.70 10.59
N LEU A 349 12.16 18.47 10.26
CA LEU A 349 10.81 18.17 9.76
C LEU A 349 9.73 18.58 10.78
N ASN A 350 9.89 18.22 12.05
CA ASN A 350 8.94 18.57 13.10
C ASN A 350 8.80 20.08 13.28
N ALA A 351 9.88 20.85 13.12
CA ALA A 351 9.85 22.30 13.17
C ALA A 351 9.03 22.87 11.99
N GLN A 352 9.26 22.37 10.78
CA GLN A 352 8.52 22.77 9.58
C GLN A 352 7.02 22.42 9.66
N VAL A 353 6.69 21.23 10.18
CA VAL A 353 5.30 20.79 10.37
C VAL A 353 4.56 21.67 11.35
N ARG A 354 5.19 22.00 12.50
CA ARG A 354 4.59 22.89 13.51
C ARG A 354 4.29 24.27 12.93
N ASP A 355 5.19 24.84 12.16
CA ASP A 355 4.99 26.11 11.46
C ASP A 355 3.84 26.01 10.43
N GLY A 356 3.78 24.93 9.67
CA GLY A 356 2.74 24.67 8.66
C GLY A 356 1.33 24.45 9.25
N MET A 357 1.23 23.83 10.43
CA MET A 357 -0.05 23.48 11.05
C MET A 357 -0.92 24.71 11.33
N SER A 358 -0.34 25.81 11.76
CA SER A 358 -1.07 27.04 12.05
C SER A 358 -1.74 27.63 10.80
N ARG A 359 -1.06 27.53 9.66
CA ARG A 359 -1.55 28.00 8.35
C ARG A 359 -2.64 27.12 7.75
N ASN A 360 -2.74 25.87 8.21
CA ASN A 360 -3.68 24.88 7.66
C ASN A 360 -5.04 24.83 8.40
N ARG A 361 -5.20 25.55 9.52
CA ARG A 361 -6.45 25.54 10.31
C ARG A 361 -7.73 25.84 9.50
N PRO A 362 -7.75 26.85 8.60
CA PRO A 362 -8.97 27.11 7.83
C PRO A 362 -9.38 25.92 6.97
N TRP A 363 -8.40 25.28 6.32
CA TRP A 363 -8.64 24.08 5.52
C TRP A 363 -9.13 22.90 6.37
N GLN A 364 -8.61 22.73 7.57
CA GLN A 364 -9.04 21.66 8.47
C GLN A 364 -10.54 21.77 8.78
N GLN A 365 -11.04 22.97 9.04
CA GLN A 365 -12.47 23.19 9.29
C GLN A 365 -13.34 22.85 8.08
N VAL A 366 -12.91 23.24 6.88
CA VAL A 366 -13.61 22.86 5.64
C VAL A 366 -13.60 21.33 5.46
N SER A 367 -12.46 20.70 5.67
CA SER A 367 -12.30 19.24 5.58
C SER A 367 -13.17 18.48 6.58
N ASP A 368 -13.32 18.99 7.80
CA ASP A 368 -14.18 18.39 8.83
C ASP A 368 -15.65 18.45 8.43
N ARG A 369 -16.13 19.61 7.92
CA ARG A 369 -17.51 19.72 7.41
C ARG A 369 -17.75 18.84 6.19
N PHE A 370 -16.78 18.76 5.27
CA PHE A 370 -16.86 17.86 4.13
C PHE A 370 -16.94 16.39 4.55
N ARG A 371 -16.17 15.98 5.53
CA ARG A 371 -16.21 14.61 6.06
C ARG A 371 -17.59 14.27 6.65
N GLU A 372 -18.20 15.18 7.41
CA GLU A 372 -19.56 14.97 7.94
C GLU A 372 -20.60 14.92 6.82
N ASN A 373 -20.46 15.74 5.79
CA ASN A 373 -21.32 15.70 4.61
C ASN A 373 -21.19 14.34 3.85
N LEU A 374 -19.98 13.84 3.68
CA LEU A 374 -19.75 12.50 3.07
C LEU A 374 -20.37 11.38 3.92
N LYS A 375 -20.30 11.45 5.24
CA LYS A 375 -20.97 10.47 6.11
C LYS A 375 -22.49 10.47 5.89
N ALA A 376 -23.10 11.63 5.80
CA ALA A 376 -24.53 11.75 5.52
C ALA A 376 -24.89 11.18 4.13
N PHE A 377 -24.10 11.51 3.11
CA PHE A 377 -24.25 11.01 1.76
C PHE A 377 -24.18 9.47 1.69
N TYR A 378 -23.17 8.86 2.31
CA TYR A 378 -23.03 7.41 2.31
C TYR A 378 -24.09 6.71 3.18
N SER A 379 -24.47 7.31 4.30
CA SER A 379 -25.51 6.77 5.18
C SER A 379 -26.90 6.76 4.51
N SER A 380 -27.16 7.70 3.63
CA SER A 380 -28.42 7.74 2.85
C SER A 380 -28.47 6.72 1.70
N GLY A 381 -27.32 6.10 1.36
CA GLY A 381 -27.22 5.13 0.26
C GLY A 381 -27.16 5.75 -1.14
N LEU A 382 -27.01 7.07 -1.27
CA LEU A 382 -26.98 7.78 -2.56
C LEU A 382 -25.82 7.33 -3.46
N HIS A 383 -24.71 6.82 -2.90
CA HIS A 383 -23.61 6.23 -3.68
C HIS A 383 -23.97 4.97 -4.48
N ARG A 384 -25.15 4.40 -4.23
CA ARG A 384 -25.69 3.24 -4.95
C ARG A 384 -26.64 3.63 -6.08
N CYS A 385 -26.94 4.93 -6.20
CA CYS A 385 -27.96 5.47 -7.10
C CYS A 385 -27.33 6.63 -7.88
N GLY A 386 -26.48 6.38 -8.83
CA GLY A 386 -25.84 7.41 -9.61
C GLY A 386 -26.27 7.41 -11.07
#